data_d4e8ad6beb58e6638b08adbd11c8a91a
#
_entry.id   d4e8ad6beb58e6638b08adbd11c8a91a
#
_cell.length_a   1.000
_cell.length_b   1.000
_cell.length_c   1.000
_cell.angle_alpha   90.00
_cell.angle_beta   90.00
_cell.angle_gamma   90.00
#
_symmetry.space_group_name_H-M   'P 1'
#
loop_
_entity.id
_entity.type
_entity.pdbx_description
1 polymer ?
#
loop_
_entity_poly.entity_id
_entity_poly.type
_entity_poly.pdbx_seq_one_letter_code
_entity_poly.pdbx_strand_id
1 'polypeptide(L)'
;EMLNVVVKGIAAGKRGYGIGPAKVVSNPEEAAQVMKKGDILVTDMTNPDYVPFMKLAGAIVTDKGGVTCHAAIVSRELGIPCVVGTEKATQVMTTGKECTVDSKSVVAYEGAMATMTAQLTSSEGAAPSQAAFVGGTFQAVPTTATKIYMNLGVPEKIEDYKDLPFEGIGLMRTEFILASYIGTHPLEYVETGRSQEFVDKLADGISTVARAIQPRPVVVRFSDFKTNEYRELKGGEKYEIVEANPMLGWRGCSRYISKWYEKAFRLECQAIVKCRKEWGLKNVWVMLPVVRTLWETKAVLEIMRQEGLERSKDFKVWFMAETPSIAILADEFSKLADGFSIGSNDMTQGILMIDRDSERLGQMGYFDERDPAVERIIAHL
;
A
#
# COMPACT_ATOMS: atom_id res chain seq x y z
N GLU A 1 20.81 -30.60 0.38
CA GLU A 1 19.79 -31.21 -0.49
C GLU A 1 19.15 -30.13 -1.33
N MET A 2 19.13 -30.31 -2.66
CA MET A 2 18.42 -29.40 -3.56
C MET A 2 16.93 -29.71 -3.42
N LEU A 3 16.16 -28.72 -2.93
CA LEU A 3 14.70 -28.84 -2.90
C LEU A 3 14.13 -28.82 -4.32
N ASN A 4 13.13 -29.64 -4.55
CA ASN A 4 12.43 -29.66 -5.83
C ASN A 4 11.59 -28.41 -6.00
N VAL A 5 11.81 -27.69 -7.09
CA VAL A 5 10.96 -26.57 -7.50
C VAL A 5 9.58 -27.11 -7.90
N VAL A 6 8.54 -26.66 -7.22
CA VAL A 6 7.15 -27.09 -7.48
C VAL A 6 6.49 -26.14 -8.48
N VAL A 7 6.58 -24.84 -8.26
CA VAL A 7 6.01 -23.80 -9.15
C VAL A 7 6.91 -22.59 -9.23
N LYS A 8 6.78 -21.87 -10.34
CA LYS A 8 7.35 -20.53 -10.56
C LYS A 8 6.23 -19.55 -10.88
N GLY A 9 6.43 -18.28 -10.54
CA GLY A 9 5.45 -17.23 -10.80
C GLY A 9 6.11 -15.86 -10.87
N ILE A 10 5.43 -14.85 -10.37
CA ILE A 10 5.87 -13.46 -10.33
C ILE A 10 5.99 -13.05 -8.85
N ALA A 11 7.10 -12.40 -8.49
CA ALA A 11 7.29 -11.89 -7.14
C ALA A 11 6.31 -10.76 -6.83
N ALA A 12 5.62 -10.90 -5.71
CA ALA A 12 4.76 -9.86 -5.15
C ALA A 12 4.96 -9.85 -3.63
N GLY A 13 4.47 -8.83 -2.93
CA GLY A 13 4.66 -8.77 -1.48
C GLY A 13 6.09 -8.46 -1.03
N LYS A 14 6.44 -8.86 0.19
CA LYS A 14 7.76 -8.65 0.77
C LYS A 14 8.78 -9.61 0.15
N ARG A 15 9.97 -9.12 -0.17
CA ARG A 15 11.09 -9.99 -0.58
C ARG A 15 11.59 -10.79 0.62
N GLY A 16 11.55 -12.10 0.51
CA GLY A 16 11.97 -13.01 1.58
C GLY A 16 11.45 -14.42 1.39
N TYR A 17 11.44 -15.16 2.47
CA TYR A 17 11.03 -16.55 2.52
C TYR A 17 9.83 -16.72 3.44
N GLY A 18 8.91 -17.61 3.08
CA GLY A 18 7.90 -18.16 3.97
C GLY A 18 8.01 -19.67 3.98
N ILE A 19 8.04 -20.29 5.17
CA ILE A 19 8.11 -21.74 5.35
C ILE A 19 6.93 -22.17 6.20
N GLY A 20 6.24 -23.21 5.79
CA GLY A 20 5.12 -23.79 6.51
C GLY A 20 4.33 -24.79 5.68
N PRO A 21 3.34 -25.43 6.28
CA PRO A 21 2.48 -26.36 5.57
C PRO A 21 1.58 -25.61 4.56
N ALA A 22 1.53 -26.09 3.35
CA ALA A 22 0.63 -25.56 2.33
C ALA A 22 -0.84 -25.80 2.73
N LYS A 23 -1.68 -24.83 2.44
CA LYS A 23 -3.15 -24.92 2.53
C LYS A 23 -3.73 -24.51 1.19
N VAL A 24 -4.07 -25.52 0.39
CA VAL A 24 -4.72 -25.32 -0.90
C VAL A 24 -6.21 -25.19 -0.65
N VAL A 25 -6.77 -24.03 -0.97
CA VAL A 25 -8.17 -23.68 -0.71
C VAL A 25 -8.81 -23.03 -1.93
N SER A 26 -10.08 -23.31 -2.13
CA SER A 26 -10.85 -22.85 -3.28
C SER A 26 -11.68 -21.59 -3.00
N ASN A 27 -11.93 -21.30 -1.73
CA ASN A 27 -12.75 -20.17 -1.28
C ASN A 27 -12.40 -19.74 0.15
N PRO A 28 -12.83 -18.55 0.60
CA PRO A 28 -12.59 -18.06 1.95
C PRO A 28 -13.18 -18.92 3.07
N GLU A 29 -14.31 -19.57 2.84
CA GLU A 29 -14.97 -20.43 3.82
C GLU A 29 -14.12 -21.67 4.13
N GLU A 30 -13.50 -22.25 3.11
CA GLU A 30 -12.55 -23.35 3.28
C GLU A 30 -11.28 -22.86 4.00
N ALA A 31 -10.78 -21.67 3.65
CA ALA A 31 -9.65 -21.07 4.34
C ALA A 31 -9.92 -20.87 5.83
N ALA A 32 -11.14 -20.48 6.21
CA ALA A 32 -11.55 -20.31 7.61
C ALA A 32 -11.45 -21.61 8.43
N GLN A 33 -11.61 -22.75 7.79
CA GLN A 33 -11.60 -24.06 8.47
C GLN A 33 -10.18 -24.61 8.64
N VAL A 34 -9.25 -24.29 7.73
CA VAL A 34 -7.96 -24.98 7.65
C VAL A 34 -6.74 -24.10 7.92
N MET A 35 -6.84 -22.77 7.77
CA MET A 35 -5.72 -21.86 7.91
C MET A 35 -5.33 -21.64 9.37
N LYS A 36 -4.04 -21.73 9.66
CA LYS A 36 -3.42 -21.40 10.94
C LYS A 36 -2.28 -20.40 10.73
N LYS A 37 -1.82 -19.77 11.80
CA LYS A 37 -0.70 -18.83 11.75
C LYS A 37 0.56 -19.52 11.24
N GLY A 38 1.17 -18.96 10.20
CA GLY A 38 2.40 -19.47 9.57
C GLY A 38 2.16 -20.42 8.38
N ASP A 39 0.91 -20.85 8.14
CA ASP A 39 0.59 -21.69 6.98
C ASP A 39 0.83 -20.94 5.65
N ILE A 40 1.10 -21.66 4.58
CA ILE A 40 1.22 -21.09 3.24
C ILE A 40 -0.15 -21.15 2.56
N LEU A 41 -0.73 -20.00 2.30
CA LEU A 41 -2.00 -19.87 1.58
C LEU A 41 -1.79 -20.11 0.09
N VAL A 42 -2.45 -21.14 -0.45
CA VAL A 42 -2.42 -21.48 -1.88
C VAL A 42 -3.84 -21.46 -2.43
N THR A 43 -4.11 -20.61 -3.41
CA THR A 43 -5.44 -20.47 -4.02
C THR A 43 -5.36 -20.03 -5.48
N ASP A 44 -6.46 -20.12 -6.22
CA ASP A 44 -6.52 -19.64 -7.61
C ASP A 44 -6.27 -18.13 -7.69
N MET A 45 -7.02 -17.35 -6.90
CA MET A 45 -6.86 -15.91 -6.71
C MET A 45 -7.45 -15.48 -5.37
N THR A 46 -7.05 -14.30 -4.87
CA THR A 46 -7.62 -13.74 -3.65
C THR A 46 -8.58 -12.58 -3.95
N ASN A 47 -9.49 -12.35 -3.01
CA ASN A 47 -10.38 -11.21 -2.94
C ASN A 47 -10.41 -10.67 -1.49
N PRO A 48 -11.14 -9.60 -1.17
CA PRO A 48 -11.18 -9.03 0.18
C PRO A 48 -11.55 -10.02 1.29
N ASP A 49 -12.36 -11.03 1.00
CA ASP A 49 -12.81 -12.03 1.99
C ASP A 49 -11.67 -12.95 2.46
N TYR A 50 -10.57 -13.02 1.68
CA TYR A 50 -9.36 -13.75 2.07
C TYR A 50 -8.47 -13.00 3.07
N VAL A 51 -8.66 -11.71 3.27
CA VAL A 51 -7.74 -10.87 4.07
C VAL A 51 -7.50 -11.40 5.49
N PRO A 52 -8.50 -11.87 6.24
CA PRO A 52 -8.27 -12.47 7.56
C PRO A 52 -7.28 -13.63 7.53
N PHE A 53 -7.33 -14.45 6.49
CA PHE A 53 -6.46 -15.63 6.31
C PHE A 53 -5.10 -15.25 5.75
N MET A 54 -5.04 -14.24 4.90
CA MET A 54 -3.78 -13.66 4.43
C MET A 54 -2.96 -13.10 5.60
N LYS A 55 -3.60 -12.51 6.61
CA LYS A 55 -2.94 -12.05 7.86
C LYS A 55 -2.32 -13.17 8.68
N LEU A 56 -2.82 -14.39 8.56
CA LEU A 56 -2.28 -15.58 9.23
C LEU A 56 -1.15 -16.24 8.45
N ALA A 57 -1.09 -16.00 7.15
CA ALA A 57 -0.20 -16.72 6.24
C ALA A 57 1.28 -16.36 6.47
N GLY A 58 2.15 -17.38 6.41
CA GLY A 58 3.60 -17.21 6.34
C GLY A 58 4.09 -16.82 4.95
N ALA A 59 3.34 -17.23 3.90
CA ALA A 59 3.48 -16.75 2.52
C ALA A 59 2.18 -17.02 1.74
N ILE A 60 2.07 -16.43 0.55
CA ILE A 60 0.90 -16.55 -0.31
C ILE A 60 1.34 -16.97 -1.71
N VAL A 61 0.63 -17.93 -2.29
CA VAL A 61 0.86 -18.41 -3.66
C VAL A 61 -0.47 -18.44 -4.39
N THR A 62 -0.54 -17.82 -5.58
CA THR A 62 -1.76 -17.83 -6.40
C THR A 62 -1.49 -18.32 -7.82
N ASP A 63 -2.47 -19.03 -8.40
CA ASP A 63 -2.41 -19.45 -9.79
C ASP A 63 -2.51 -18.28 -10.75
N LYS A 64 -3.44 -17.36 -10.47
CA LYS A 64 -3.72 -16.16 -11.27
C LYS A 64 -3.17 -14.91 -10.60
N GLY A 65 -3.06 -13.86 -11.39
CA GLY A 65 -2.71 -12.52 -10.95
C GLY A 65 -1.32 -12.07 -11.38
N GLY A 66 -1.11 -10.78 -11.32
CA GLY A 66 0.16 -10.10 -11.59
C GLY A 66 0.55 -9.20 -10.42
N VAL A 67 1.55 -8.36 -10.63
CA VAL A 67 2.09 -7.45 -9.60
C VAL A 67 1.08 -6.43 -9.04
N THR A 68 -0.06 -6.29 -9.68
CA THR A 68 -1.14 -5.35 -9.32
C THR A 68 -2.41 -6.04 -8.82
N CYS A 69 -2.47 -7.38 -8.78
CA CYS A 69 -3.65 -8.09 -8.30
C CYS A 69 -3.84 -7.92 -6.77
N HIS A 70 -5.02 -8.27 -6.28
CA HIS A 70 -5.38 -8.16 -4.86
C HIS A 70 -4.35 -8.86 -3.95
N ALA A 71 -3.93 -10.09 -4.29
CA ALA A 71 -2.91 -10.81 -3.52
C ALA A 71 -1.60 -10.03 -3.42
N ALA A 72 -1.16 -9.41 -4.52
CA ALA A 72 0.07 -8.63 -4.59
C ALA A 72 0.00 -7.34 -3.75
N ILE A 73 -1.10 -6.60 -3.85
CA ILE A 73 -1.32 -5.36 -3.10
C ILE A 73 -1.36 -5.65 -1.61
N VAL A 74 -2.22 -6.56 -1.19
CA VAL A 74 -2.44 -6.87 0.23
C VAL A 74 -1.20 -7.50 0.86
N SER A 75 -0.51 -8.43 0.19
CA SER A 75 0.69 -9.05 0.75
C SER A 75 1.86 -8.05 0.91
N ARG A 76 1.98 -7.05 0.03
CA ARG A 76 2.95 -5.95 0.22
C ARG A 76 2.66 -5.15 1.48
N GLU A 77 1.42 -4.76 1.69
CA GLU A 77 1.02 -3.99 2.87
C GLU A 77 1.12 -4.82 4.17
N LEU A 78 0.82 -6.12 4.11
CA LEU A 78 0.99 -7.03 5.23
C LEU A 78 2.46 -7.41 5.50
N GLY A 79 3.36 -7.13 4.55
CA GLY A 79 4.77 -7.52 4.66
C GLY A 79 5.00 -9.03 4.54
N ILE A 80 4.16 -9.74 3.79
CA ILE A 80 4.19 -11.20 3.62
C ILE A 80 4.79 -11.56 2.25
N PRO A 81 5.69 -12.56 2.17
CA PRO A 81 6.18 -13.07 0.89
C PRO A 81 5.02 -13.59 0.02
N CYS A 82 5.02 -13.26 -1.26
CA CYS A 82 3.97 -13.64 -2.16
C CYS A 82 4.52 -13.96 -3.56
N VAL A 83 4.02 -15.04 -4.15
CA VAL A 83 4.29 -15.45 -5.54
C VAL A 83 2.95 -15.62 -6.24
N VAL A 84 2.71 -14.83 -7.28
CA VAL A 84 1.45 -14.83 -8.04
C VAL A 84 1.67 -15.31 -9.46
N GLY A 85 0.58 -15.65 -10.18
CA GLY A 85 0.65 -16.04 -11.57
C GLY A 85 1.40 -17.37 -11.81
N THR A 86 1.28 -18.33 -10.91
CA THR A 86 1.96 -19.63 -11.01
C THR A 86 1.27 -20.60 -11.96
N GLU A 87 0.05 -20.27 -12.41
CA GLU A 87 -0.82 -21.03 -13.32
C GLU A 87 -1.31 -22.40 -12.78
N LYS A 88 -0.60 -23.04 -11.87
CA LYS A 88 -0.88 -24.41 -11.44
C LYS A 88 -0.56 -24.74 -9.99
N ALA A 89 -0.30 -23.77 -9.14
CA ALA A 89 0.04 -24.05 -7.74
C ALA A 89 -1.05 -24.86 -7.03
N THR A 90 -2.32 -24.53 -7.26
CA THR A 90 -3.45 -25.27 -6.69
C THR A 90 -3.55 -26.72 -7.13
N GLN A 91 -2.94 -27.08 -8.26
CA GLN A 91 -2.97 -28.44 -8.83
C GLN A 91 -1.78 -29.28 -8.36
N VAL A 92 -0.64 -28.65 -8.11
CA VAL A 92 0.62 -29.38 -7.84
C VAL A 92 1.06 -29.31 -6.37
N MET A 93 0.64 -28.28 -5.64
CA MET A 93 0.90 -28.20 -4.21
C MET A 93 -0.15 -28.99 -3.43
N THR A 94 0.27 -29.66 -2.36
CA THR A 94 -0.61 -30.55 -1.59
C THR A 94 -0.82 -29.99 -0.19
N THR A 95 -2.08 -29.86 0.23
CA THR A 95 -2.43 -29.43 1.58
C THR A 95 -1.77 -30.33 2.64
N GLY A 96 -1.15 -29.69 3.63
CA GLY A 96 -0.45 -30.34 4.75
C GLY A 96 1.03 -30.62 4.47
N LYS A 97 1.50 -30.58 3.23
CA LYS A 97 2.93 -30.68 2.93
C LYS A 97 3.65 -29.39 3.27
N GLU A 98 4.78 -29.53 3.91
CA GLU A 98 5.67 -28.41 4.19
C GLU A 98 6.28 -27.89 2.90
N CYS A 99 6.30 -26.57 2.73
CA CYS A 99 6.88 -25.93 1.56
C CYS A 99 7.60 -24.64 1.94
N THR A 100 8.53 -24.25 1.09
CA THR A 100 9.26 -22.98 1.18
C THR A 100 8.89 -22.12 -0.03
N VAL A 101 8.38 -20.92 0.22
CA VAL A 101 8.10 -19.92 -0.79
C VAL A 101 9.20 -18.88 -0.77
N ASP A 102 9.96 -18.78 -1.85
CA ASP A 102 11.01 -17.79 -2.04
C ASP A 102 10.54 -16.69 -3.01
N SER A 103 10.16 -15.57 -2.48
CA SER A 103 9.73 -14.42 -3.30
C SER A 103 10.91 -13.67 -3.96
N LYS A 104 12.18 -13.98 -3.65
CA LYS A 104 13.34 -13.43 -4.34
C LYS A 104 13.62 -14.18 -5.62
N SER A 105 13.62 -15.53 -5.56
CA SER A 105 13.84 -16.41 -6.70
C SER A 105 12.54 -16.74 -7.45
N VAL A 106 11.40 -16.24 -6.96
CA VAL A 106 10.07 -16.38 -7.57
C VAL A 106 9.60 -17.84 -7.69
N VAL A 107 9.91 -18.66 -6.67
CA VAL A 107 9.72 -20.10 -6.68
C VAL A 107 9.12 -20.60 -5.37
N ALA A 108 8.26 -21.61 -5.46
CA ALA A 108 7.89 -22.43 -4.30
C ALA A 108 8.54 -23.81 -4.40
N TYR A 109 9.11 -24.26 -3.30
CA TYR A 109 9.78 -25.54 -3.15
C TYR A 109 8.99 -26.47 -2.25
N GLU A 110 9.07 -27.80 -2.48
CA GLU A 110 8.60 -28.80 -1.53
C GLU A 110 9.64 -29.00 -0.42
N GLY A 111 9.21 -28.91 0.84
CA GLY A 111 10.04 -29.06 2.04
C GLY A 111 10.55 -27.75 2.65
N ALA A 112 11.15 -27.85 3.83
CA ALA A 112 11.78 -26.75 4.54
C ALA A 112 13.28 -26.68 4.26
N MET A 113 13.78 -25.52 3.82
CA MET A 113 15.22 -25.34 3.66
C MET A 113 15.87 -25.01 5.01
N ALA A 114 16.70 -25.91 5.53
CA ALA A 114 17.37 -25.76 6.83
C ALA A 114 18.19 -24.46 6.98
N THR A 115 18.84 -24.01 5.91
CA THR A 115 19.57 -22.73 5.86
C THR A 115 18.65 -21.52 5.93
N MET A 116 17.39 -21.64 5.52
CA MET A 116 16.39 -20.56 5.56
C MET A 116 15.65 -20.55 6.89
N THR A 117 15.46 -21.71 7.52
CA THR A 117 14.88 -21.82 8.87
C THR A 117 15.71 -21.03 9.89
N ALA A 118 17.04 -21.10 9.80
CA ALA A 118 17.94 -20.32 10.66
C ALA A 118 17.81 -18.80 10.45
N GLN A 119 17.50 -18.34 9.23
CA GLN A 119 17.26 -16.92 8.96
C GLN A 119 15.87 -16.45 9.42
N LEU A 120 14.86 -17.30 9.41
CA LEU A 120 13.53 -16.99 9.93
C LEU A 120 13.54 -16.94 11.47
N THR A 121 14.22 -17.87 12.13
CA THR A 121 14.38 -17.84 13.60
C THR A 121 15.23 -16.66 14.07
N SER A 122 16.12 -16.13 13.22
CA SER A 122 16.85 -14.88 13.49
C SER A 122 16.06 -13.62 13.13
N SER A 123 15.03 -13.72 12.28
CA SER A 123 14.15 -12.60 11.92
C SER A 123 12.83 -12.58 12.71
N GLU A 124 12.42 -13.67 13.34
CA GLU A 124 11.37 -13.67 14.37
C GLU A 124 11.81 -12.95 15.66
N GLY A 125 13.11 -12.61 15.75
CA GLY A 125 13.64 -11.70 16.76
C GLY A 125 13.48 -10.20 16.43
N ALA A 126 12.83 -9.85 15.33
CA ALA A 126 12.54 -8.47 14.93
C ALA A 126 11.03 -8.19 14.82
N ALA A 127 10.18 -8.79 15.65
CA ALA A 127 9.20 -7.95 16.29
C ALA A 127 10.00 -6.86 17.03
N PRO A 128 9.62 -5.55 17.01
CA PRO A 128 10.24 -4.64 17.94
C PRO A 128 10.03 -5.29 19.29
N SER A 129 11.10 -5.86 19.82
CA SER A 129 11.09 -6.34 21.19
C SER A 129 10.51 -5.16 21.94
N GLN A 130 9.38 -5.33 22.63
CA GLN A 130 9.16 -4.57 23.83
C GLN A 130 10.55 -4.52 24.43
N ALA A 131 11.13 -3.32 24.47
CA ALA A 131 12.47 -3.13 24.98
C ALA A 131 12.52 -3.97 26.22
N ALA A 132 13.24 -5.07 26.18
CA ALA A 132 13.21 -6.03 27.25
C ALA A 132 13.57 -5.23 28.47
N PHE A 133 12.69 -5.19 29.43
CA PHE A 133 12.90 -4.61 30.72
C PHE A 133 13.94 -5.49 31.43
N VAL A 134 15.19 -5.35 30.97
CA VAL A 134 16.35 -5.94 31.59
C VAL A 134 17.06 -4.80 32.29
N GLY A 135 16.74 -4.64 33.56
CA GLY A 135 17.57 -3.94 34.54
C GLY A 135 17.80 -2.45 34.23
N GLY A 136 16.86 -1.59 34.57
CA GLY A 136 17.11 -0.32 35.24
C GLY A 136 18.01 0.73 34.58
N THR A 137 18.05 0.88 33.26
CA THR A 137 18.55 2.11 32.64
C THR A 137 17.59 2.50 31.50
N PHE A 138 16.87 3.62 31.68
CA PHE A 138 16.20 4.30 30.57
C PHE A 138 17.28 4.66 29.55
N GLN A 139 17.40 3.88 28.48
CA GLN A 139 18.17 4.33 27.34
C GLN A 139 17.34 5.45 26.72
N ALA A 140 17.73 6.69 26.96
CA ALA A 140 17.07 7.86 26.40
C ALA A 140 17.10 7.72 24.88
N VAL A 141 15.90 7.75 24.27
CA VAL A 141 15.79 7.79 22.80
C VAL A 141 16.53 9.04 22.33
N PRO A 142 17.48 8.93 21.41
CA PRO A 142 18.22 10.09 20.92
C PRO A 142 17.24 11.12 20.35
N THR A 143 17.28 12.35 20.85
CA THR A 143 16.52 13.45 20.29
C THR A 143 17.21 13.92 19.01
N THR A 144 16.49 13.85 17.90
CA THR A 144 16.97 14.33 16.60
C THR A 144 16.39 15.71 16.29
N ALA A 145 17.11 16.55 15.57
CA ALA A 145 16.60 17.83 15.07
C ALA A 145 15.55 17.62 13.95
N THR A 146 15.66 16.53 13.23
CA THR A 146 14.72 16.14 12.18
C THR A 146 13.66 15.21 12.74
N LYS A 147 12.39 15.51 12.45
CA LYS A 147 11.26 14.67 12.86
C LYS A 147 11.25 13.37 12.07
N ILE A 148 10.95 12.27 12.74
CA ILE A 148 10.81 10.94 12.14
C ILE A 148 9.32 10.62 12.02
N TYR A 149 8.87 10.35 10.79
CA TYR A 149 7.50 9.92 10.50
C TYR A 149 7.51 8.50 9.94
N MET A 150 6.46 7.74 10.24
CA MET A 150 6.28 6.39 9.71
C MET A 150 5.39 6.39 8.48
N ASN A 151 5.57 5.37 7.63
CA ASN A 151 4.60 5.00 6.60
C ASN A 151 3.71 3.88 7.13
N LEU A 152 2.41 3.93 6.85
CA LEU A 152 1.44 2.93 7.30
C LEU A 152 0.39 2.68 6.21
N GLY A 153 0.19 1.40 5.85
CA GLY A 153 -0.85 0.98 4.90
C GLY A 153 -2.00 0.23 5.59
N VAL A 154 -1.68 -0.58 6.61
CA VAL A 154 -2.66 -1.42 7.34
C VAL A 154 -3.04 -0.72 8.65
N PRO A 155 -4.29 -0.23 8.81
CA PRO A 155 -4.68 0.57 9.98
C PRO A 155 -4.42 -0.10 11.32
N GLU A 156 -4.73 -1.38 11.47
CA GLU A 156 -4.60 -2.10 12.75
C GLU A 156 -3.15 -2.29 13.21
N LYS A 157 -2.20 -2.20 12.27
CA LYS A 157 -0.77 -2.27 12.59
C LYS A 157 -0.31 -1.11 13.47
N ILE A 158 -1.11 -0.04 13.57
CA ILE A 158 -0.78 1.07 14.47
C ILE A 158 -0.68 0.63 15.92
N GLU A 159 -1.45 -0.36 16.34
CA GLU A 159 -1.39 -0.88 17.71
C GLU A 159 -0.02 -1.47 18.06
N ASP A 160 0.67 -2.06 17.07
CA ASP A 160 2.02 -2.62 17.24
C ASP A 160 3.09 -1.53 17.34
N TYR A 161 2.80 -0.30 16.86
CA TYR A 161 3.79 0.75 16.66
C TYR A 161 3.53 2.05 17.41
N LYS A 162 2.33 2.28 17.96
CA LYS A 162 1.92 3.56 18.57
C LYS A 162 2.85 4.05 19.69
N ASP A 163 3.54 3.14 20.37
CA ASP A 163 4.44 3.45 21.49
C ASP A 163 5.90 3.67 21.03
N LEU A 164 6.20 3.51 19.74
CA LEU A 164 7.52 3.83 19.19
C LEU A 164 7.75 5.36 19.12
N PRO A 165 9.02 5.79 19.18
CA PRO A 165 9.39 7.21 19.20
C PRO A 165 9.35 7.82 17.80
N PHE A 166 8.17 8.02 17.24
CA PHE A 166 7.96 8.74 15.97
C PHE A 166 7.00 9.92 16.17
N GLU A 167 7.10 10.94 15.35
CA GLU A 167 6.33 12.18 15.51
C GLU A 167 5.02 12.20 14.71
N GLY A 168 4.75 11.18 13.91
CA GLY A 168 3.51 11.06 13.15
C GLY A 168 3.57 10.02 12.04
N ILE A 169 2.46 9.86 11.35
CA ILE A 169 2.38 9.07 10.13
C ILE A 169 2.52 10.03 8.94
N GLY A 170 3.66 9.95 8.25
CA GLY A 170 3.96 10.81 7.10
C GLY A 170 3.30 10.36 5.81
N LEU A 171 2.94 9.08 5.72
CA LEU A 171 2.19 8.52 4.60
C LEU A 171 1.29 7.39 5.10
N MET A 172 0.00 7.67 5.20
CA MET A 172 -1.04 6.65 5.34
C MET A 172 -1.64 6.38 3.98
N ARG A 173 -1.47 5.14 3.50
CA ARG A 173 -2.03 4.68 2.23
C ARG A 173 -3.45 4.18 2.43
N THR A 174 -4.39 4.68 1.62
CA THR A 174 -5.80 4.27 1.67
C THR A 174 -6.09 3.03 0.82
N GLU A 175 -5.17 2.63 -0.04
CA GLU A 175 -5.33 1.52 -0.99
C GLU A 175 -5.64 0.20 -0.29
N PHE A 176 -5.03 -0.06 0.87
CA PHE A 176 -5.35 -1.26 1.65
C PHE A 176 -6.81 -1.22 2.15
N ILE A 177 -7.28 -0.07 2.63
CA ILE A 177 -8.67 0.08 3.09
C ILE A 177 -9.62 -0.16 1.92
N LEU A 178 -9.33 0.43 0.76
CA LEU A 178 -10.12 0.27 -0.45
C LEU A 178 -10.15 -1.18 -0.94
N ALA A 179 -9.00 -1.85 -0.95
CA ALA A 179 -8.91 -3.24 -1.43
C ALA A 179 -9.46 -4.26 -0.44
N SER A 180 -9.31 -4.02 0.89
CA SER A 180 -9.54 -5.06 1.90
C SER A 180 -10.82 -4.87 2.70
N TYR A 181 -11.26 -3.64 2.97
CA TYR A 181 -12.48 -3.38 3.74
C TYR A 181 -13.63 -2.91 2.88
N ILE A 182 -13.34 -2.23 1.79
CA ILE A 182 -14.35 -1.73 0.86
C ILE A 182 -14.57 -2.74 -0.27
N GLY A 183 -13.50 -3.17 -0.94
CA GLY A 183 -13.49 -4.24 -1.94
C GLY A 183 -14.30 -3.99 -3.22
N THR A 184 -15.04 -2.88 -3.28
CA THR A 184 -15.92 -2.49 -4.37
C THR A 184 -15.46 -1.15 -4.92
N HIS A 185 -15.55 -0.98 -6.23
CA HIS A 185 -15.18 0.27 -6.89
C HIS A 185 -16.01 1.44 -6.33
N PRO A 186 -15.38 2.61 -6.01
CA PRO A 186 -16.08 3.73 -5.37
C PRO A 186 -17.31 4.23 -6.14
N LEU A 187 -17.28 4.23 -7.47
CA LEU A 187 -18.43 4.63 -8.29
C LEU A 187 -19.61 3.68 -8.21
N GLU A 188 -19.40 2.42 -7.89
CA GLU A 188 -20.49 1.47 -7.66
C GLU A 188 -21.31 1.88 -6.42
N TYR A 189 -20.67 2.40 -5.39
CA TYR A 189 -21.36 2.98 -4.24
C TYR A 189 -22.17 4.23 -4.61
N VAL A 190 -21.64 5.06 -5.51
CA VAL A 190 -22.35 6.24 -6.01
C VAL A 190 -23.60 5.83 -6.79
N GLU A 191 -23.46 4.90 -7.74
CA GLU A 191 -24.57 4.48 -8.62
C GLU A 191 -25.66 3.70 -7.87
N THR A 192 -25.27 2.92 -6.85
CA THR A 192 -26.22 2.14 -6.04
C THR A 192 -26.78 2.92 -4.85
N GLY A 193 -26.50 4.21 -4.72
CA GLY A 193 -27.00 5.04 -3.62
C GLY A 193 -26.42 4.72 -2.25
N ARG A 194 -25.29 4.00 -2.19
CA ARG A 194 -24.62 3.59 -0.95
C ARG A 194 -23.39 4.45 -0.62
N SER A 195 -23.37 5.68 -1.06
CA SER A 195 -22.23 6.60 -0.87
C SER A 195 -21.83 6.75 0.59
N GLN A 196 -22.80 6.81 1.51
CA GLN A 196 -22.53 6.93 2.94
C GLN A 196 -21.78 5.72 3.51
N GLU A 197 -22.08 4.52 3.05
CA GLU A 197 -21.38 3.30 3.45
C GLU A 197 -19.88 3.36 3.07
N PHE A 198 -19.57 3.85 1.88
CA PHE A 198 -18.19 4.08 1.46
C PHE A 198 -17.47 5.07 2.38
N VAL A 199 -18.11 6.22 2.62
CA VAL A 199 -17.58 7.28 3.49
C VAL A 199 -17.30 6.73 4.89
N ASP A 200 -18.23 5.98 5.45
CA ASP A 200 -18.11 5.40 6.78
C ASP A 200 -16.95 4.42 6.89
N LYS A 201 -16.87 3.46 5.96
CA LYS A 201 -15.77 2.48 5.93
C LYS A 201 -14.40 3.11 5.78
N LEU A 202 -14.26 4.10 4.90
CA LEU A 202 -13.00 4.80 4.70
C LEU A 202 -12.63 5.63 5.94
N ALA A 203 -13.60 6.35 6.50
CA ALA A 203 -13.40 7.14 7.71
C ALA A 203 -13.03 6.26 8.91
N ASP A 204 -13.66 5.09 9.08
CA ASP A 204 -13.35 4.14 10.15
C ASP A 204 -11.89 3.67 10.09
N GLY A 205 -11.41 3.28 8.90
CA GLY A 205 -10.01 2.89 8.72
C GLY A 205 -9.03 4.01 9.05
N ILE A 206 -9.30 5.24 8.61
CA ILE A 206 -8.48 6.41 8.91
C ILE A 206 -8.51 6.74 10.41
N SER A 207 -9.69 6.70 11.02
CA SER A 207 -9.88 7.03 12.44
C SER A 207 -9.16 6.07 13.37
N THR A 208 -9.05 4.80 13.01
CA THR A 208 -8.31 3.79 13.77
C THR A 208 -6.89 4.27 14.03
N VAL A 209 -6.20 4.74 13.00
CA VAL A 209 -4.84 5.27 13.12
C VAL A 209 -4.82 6.61 13.84
N ALA A 210 -5.68 7.53 13.45
CA ALA A 210 -5.67 8.89 14.00
C ALA A 210 -5.95 8.93 15.50
N ARG A 211 -6.88 8.11 16.00
CA ARG A 211 -7.18 8.00 17.45
C ARG A 211 -6.02 7.42 18.22
N ALA A 212 -5.37 6.38 17.70
CA ALA A 212 -4.30 5.66 18.39
C ALA A 212 -3.07 6.55 18.69
N ILE A 213 -2.80 7.53 17.83
CA ILE A 213 -1.58 8.35 17.93
C ILE A 213 -1.84 9.85 18.20
N GLN A 214 -3.09 10.25 18.41
CA GLN A 214 -3.42 11.66 18.70
C GLN A 214 -2.57 12.18 19.89
N PRO A 215 -1.99 13.40 19.84
CA PRO A 215 -2.19 14.45 18.84
C PRO A 215 -1.20 14.40 17.63
N ARG A 216 -0.38 13.35 17.51
CA ARG A 216 0.59 13.21 16.40
C ARG A 216 -0.14 13.17 15.06
N PRO A 217 0.36 13.90 14.01
CA PRO A 217 -0.33 13.99 12.74
C PRO A 217 -0.35 12.66 11.97
N VAL A 218 -1.42 12.48 11.21
CA VAL A 218 -1.59 11.40 10.23
C VAL A 218 -1.84 12.06 8.88
N VAL A 219 -0.89 11.92 7.96
CA VAL A 219 -1.01 12.43 6.59
C VAL A 219 -1.62 11.32 5.72
N VAL A 220 -2.90 11.46 5.41
CA VAL A 220 -3.66 10.50 4.61
C VAL A 220 -3.48 10.83 3.14
N ARG A 221 -2.86 9.94 2.38
CA ARG A 221 -2.79 10.07 0.93
C ARG A 221 -4.12 9.62 0.33
N PHE A 222 -4.75 10.48 -0.47
CA PHE A 222 -5.89 10.09 -1.29
C PHE A 222 -5.49 8.95 -2.23
N SER A 223 -6.45 8.14 -2.63
CA SER A 223 -6.21 6.89 -3.33
C SER A 223 -5.44 7.06 -4.64
N ASP A 224 -4.42 6.24 -4.82
CA ASP A 224 -3.51 6.27 -5.98
C ASP A 224 -3.48 4.93 -6.72
N PHE A 225 -4.63 4.31 -6.87
CA PHE A 225 -4.74 3.14 -7.74
C PHE A 225 -4.61 3.52 -9.21
N LYS A 226 -3.94 2.65 -9.95
CA LYS A 226 -3.92 2.66 -11.42
C LYS A 226 -5.25 2.10 -11.97
N THR A 227 -5.52 2.34 -13.23
CA THR A 227 -6.73 1.82 -13.90
C THR A 227 -6.87 0.29 -13.79
N ASN A 228 -5.78 -0.44 -13.96
CA ASN A 228 -5.79 -1.89 -13.79
C ASN A 228 -6.06 -2.34 -12.34
N GLU A 229 -5.59 -1.60 -11.33
CA GLU A 229 -5.86 -1.90 -9.92
C GLU A 229 -7.31 -1.60 -9.53
N TYR A 230 -7.86 -0.47 -9.96
CA TYR A 230 -9.29 -0.16 -9.77
C TYR A 230 -10.20 -1.15 -10.49
N ARG A 231 -9.76 -1.66 -11.65
CA ARG A 231 -10.49 -2.65 -12.44
C ARG A 231 -10.69 -3.97 -11.69
N GLU A 232 -9.75 -4.35 -10.82
CA GLU A 232 -9.81 -5.56 -9.98
C GLU A 232 -10.82 -5.44 -8.82
N LEU A 233 -11.24 -4.23 -8.45
CA LEU A 233 -12.27 -4.05 -7.44
C LEU A 233 -13.64 -4.47 -8.00
N LYS A 234 -14.51 -4.98 -7.14
CA LYS A 234 -15.87 -5.40 -7.54
C LYS A 234 -16.57 -4.27 -8.30
N GLY A 235 -17.03 -4.56 -9.51
CA GLY A 235 -17.66 -3.60 -10.41
C GLY A 235 -16.69 -2.70 -11.18
N GLY A 236 -15.37 -2.82 -10.95
CA GLY A 236 -14.35 -1.94 -11.55
C GLY A 236 -14.29 -2.00 -13.07
N GLU A 237 -14.53 -3.17 -13.67
CA GLU A 237 -14.54 -3.34 -15.13
C GLU A 237 -15.51 -2.40 -15.85
N LYS A 238 -16.59 -1.99 -15.19
CA LYS A 238 -17.62 -1.11 -15.73
C LYS A 238 -17.13 0.35 -15.86
N TYR A 239 -16.20 0.76 -15.00
CA TYR A 239 -15.79 2.16 -14.87
C TYR A 239 -14.38 2.43 -15.40
N GLU A 240 -13.57 1.39 -15.51
CA GLU A 240 -12.16 1.53 -15.81
C GLU A 240 -11.84 1.18 -17.26
N ILE A 241 -11.08 2.07 -17.90
CA ILE A 241 -10.51 1.83 -19.22
C ILE A 241 -9.31 0.91 -19.13
N VAL A 242 -8.97 0.24 -20.22
CA VAL A 242 -7.71 -0.49 -20.36
C VAL A 242 -6.66 0.45 -20.93
N GLU A 243 -5.61 0.71 -20.18
CA GLU A 243 -4.48 1.53 -20.61
C GLU A 243 -3.29 0.65 -20.95
N ALA A 244 -2.53 1.01 -21.98
CA ALA A 244 -1.31 0.31 -22.35
C ALA A 244 -0.20 0.48 -21.29
N ASN A 245 -0.15 1.64 -20.64
CA ASN A 245 0.77 1.93 -19.53
C ASN A 245 0.05 2.67 -18.39
N PRO A 246 -0.62 1.93 -17.49
CA PRO A 246 -1.36 2.52 -16.36
C PRO A 246 -0.50 3.33 -15.41
N MET A 247 0.81 3.03 -15.33
CA MET A 247 1.74 3.77 -14.47
C MET A 247 1.83 5.24 -14.81
N LEU A 248 1.85 5.57 -16.11
CA LEU A 248 1.91 6.95 -16.64
C LEU A 248 0.53 7.48 -17.03
N GLY A 249 -0.51 6.71 -16.79
CA GLY A 249 -1.87 6.95 -17.26
C GLY A 249 -2.73 7.80 -16.31
N TRP A 250 -4.01 7.47 -16.33
CA TRP A 250 -5.06 8.15 -15.59
C TRP A 250 -5.10 7.71 -14.13
N ARG A 251 -4.31 8.38 -13.30
CA ARG A 251 -4.19 8.12 -11.85
C ARG A 251 -3.95 9.40 -11.06
N GLY A 252 -4.19 9.36 -9.75
CA GLY A 252 -3.99 10.47 -8.85
C GLY A 252 -4.82 11.70 -9.22
N CYS A 253 -4.24 12.88 -9.14
CA CYS A 253 -4.95 14.15 -9.32
C CYS A 253 -5.72 14.26 -10.64
N SER A 254 -5.22 13.71 -11.75
CA SER A 254 -5.94 13.71 -13.03
C SER A 254 -7.26 12.95 -12.98
N ARG A 255 -7.34 11.93 -12.15
CA ARG A 255 -8.54 11.15 -11.92
C ARG A 255 -9.58 11.97 -11.13
N TYR A 256 -9.15 12.66 -10.10
CA TYR A 256 -10.03 13.38 -9.17
C TYR A 256 -10.82 14.52 -9.82
N ILE A 257 -10.25 15.18 -10.82
CA ILE A 257 -10.91 16.28 -11.55
C ILE A 257 -11.68 15.82 -12.78
N SER A 258 -11.61 14.54 -13.11
CA SER A 258 -12.25 14.02 -14.31
C SER A 258 -13.74 13.79 -14.09
N LYS A 259 -14.56 14.09 -15.11
CA LYS A 259 -16.00 13.81 -15.08
C LYS A 259 -16.33 12.32 -14.83
N TRP A 260 -15.36 11.44 -15.03
CA TRP A 260 -15.52 9.99 -14.88
C TRP A 260 -15.27 9.50 -13.45
N TYR A 261 -14.62 10.31 -12.58
CA TYR A 261 -14.26 9.87 -11.22
C TYR A 261 -14.52 10.91 -10.12
N GLU A 262 -14.75 12.18 -10.45
CA GLU A 262 -14.90 13.27 -9.47
C GLU A 262 -15.89 12.93 -8.33
N LYS A 263 -17.02 12.28 -8.67
CA LYS A 263 -18.02 11.88 -7.67
C LYS A 263 -17.44 10.95 -6.59
N ALA A 264 -16.57 10.03 -6.99
CA ALA A 264 -15.88 9.13 -6.07
C ALA A 264 -14.85 9.86 -5.22
N PHE A 265 -14.08 10.77 -5.82
CA PHE A 265 -13.12 11.60 -5.06
C PHE A 265 -13.82 12.47 -4.00
N ARG A 266 -15.00 12.99 -4.28
CA ARG A 266 -15.80 13.71 -3.28
C ARG A 266 -16.15 12.85 -2.07
N LEU A 267 -16.38 11.56 -2.25
CA LEU A 267 -16.60 10.63 -1.12
C LEU A 267 -15.34 10.45 -0.27
N GLU A 268 -14.17 10.41 -0.88
CA GLU A 268 -12.91 10.40 -0.12
C GLU A 268 -12.75 11.69 0.70
N CYS A 269 -13.05 12.85 0.11
CA CYS A 269 -13.06 14.12 0.84
C CYS A 269 -14.04 14.11 2.01
N GLN A 270 -15.25 13.58 1.81
CA GLN A 270 -16.28 13.48 2.86
C GLN A 270 -15.83 12.56 4.01
N ALA A 271 -15.08 11.50 3.73
CA ALA A 271 -14.50 10.66 4.79
C ALA A 271 -13.49 11.45 5.66
N ILE A 272 -12.66 12.27 5.05
CA ILE A 272 -11.75 13.18 5.80
C ILE A 272 -12.54 14.20 6.61
N VAL A 273 -13.58 14.81 6.03
CA VAL A 273 -14.48 15.73 6.72
C VAL A 273 -15.10 15.08 7.94
N LYS A 274 -15.61 13.84 7.78
CA LYS A 274 -16.19 13.06 8.88
C LYS A 274 -15.19 12.86 10.02
N CYS A 275 -13.97 12.41 9.71
CA CYS A 275 -12.92 12.25 10.71
C CYS A 275 -12.65 13.57 11.47
N ARG A 276 -12.52 14.67 10.75
CA ARG A 276 -12.11 15.95 11.33
C ARG A 276 -13.23 16.72 12.02
N LYS A 277 -14.41 16.81 11.40
CA LYS A 277 -15.51 17.65 11.87
C LYS A 277 -16.49 16.91 12.78
N GLU A 278 -16.85 15.67 12.43
CA GLU A 278 -17.79 14.90 13.25
C GLU A 278 -17.08 14.21 14.43
N TRP A 279 -15.89 13.64 14.20
CA TRP A 279 -15.17 12.91 15.24
C TRP A 279 -14.06 13.70 15.92
N GLY A 280 -13.83 14.95 15.51
CA GLY A 280 -12.87 15.85 16.15
C GLY A 280 -11.40 15.49 15.97
N LEU A 281 -11.06 14.63 15.00
CA LEU A 281 -9.70 14.15 14.76
C LEU A 281 -8.90 15.19 13.94
N LYS A 282 -8.52 16.28 14.58
CA LYS A 282 -7.80 17.39 13.92
C LYS A 282 -6.38 17.04 13.48
N ASN A 283 -5.83 15.95 13.97
CA ASN A 283 -4.54 15.43 13.55
C ASN A 283 -4.56 14.71 12.19
N VAL A 284 -5.72 14.57 11.53
CA VAL A 284 -5.82 14.05 10.16
C VAL A 284 -5.52 15.16 9.16
N TRP A 285 -4.46 15.01 8.39
CA TRP A 285 -4.05 15.85 7.27
C TRP A 285 -4.13 15.03 5.97
N VAL A 286 -3.95 15.67 4.83
CA VAL A 286 -4.07 14.97 3.54
C VAL A 286 -2.86 15.18 2.64
N MET A 287 -2.69 14.25 1.69
CA MET A 287 -1.66 14.30 0.67
C MET A 287 -2.26 13.98 -0.70
N LEU A 288 -1.93 14.78 -1.69
CA LEU A 288 -2.29 14.57 -3.10
C LEU A 288 -1.20 13.78 -3.80
N PRO A 289 -1.50 12.60 -4.37
CA PRO A 289 -0.58 11.83 -5.20
C PRO A 289 -0.57 12.32 -6.63
N VAL A 290 0.51 12.06 -7.35
CA VAL A 290 0.66 12.25 -8.81
C VAL A 290 0.21 13.64 -9.25
N VAL A 291 0.77 14.65 -8.62
CA VAL A 291 0.53 16.07 -8.96
C VAL A 291 1.36 16.41 -10.21
N ARG A 292 0.71 16.79 -11.32
CA ARG A 292 1.39 17.02 -12.60
C ARG A 292 1.42 18.49 -13.03
N THR A 293 0.29 19.19 -12.91
CA THR A 293 0.16 20.55 -13.42
C THR A 293 -0.49 21.49 -12.42
N LEU A 294 -0.16 22.78 -12.52
CA LEU A 294 -0.74 23.80 -11.62
C LEU A 294 -2.26 23.94 -11.79
N TRP A 295 -2.77 23.81 -13.03
CA TRP A 295 -4.21 23.93 -13.27
C TRP A 295 -4.97 22.74 -12.69
N GLU A 296 -4.45 21.53 -12.86
CA GLU A 296 -4.99 20.30 -12.25
C GLU A 296 -5.04 20.42 -10.73
N THR A 297 -3.92 20.83 -10.13
CA THR A 297 -3.80 21.02 -8.68
C THR A 297 -4.82 22.01 -8.13
N LYS A 298 -4.97 23.16 -8.79
CA LYS A 298 -5.96 24.17 -8.40
C LYS A 298 -7.39 23.63 -8.50
N ALA A 299 -7.68 22.82 -9.52
CA ALA A 299 -8.99 22.17 -9.67
C ALA A 299 -9.27 21.15 -8.56
N VAL A 300 -8.27 20.32 -8.19
CA VAL A 300 -8.40 19.39 -7.05
C VAL A 300 -8.65 20.14 -5.75
N LEU A 301 -7.85 21.17 -5.46
CA LEU A 301 -8.02 21.99 -4.25
C LEU A 301 -9.39 22.67 -4.19
N GLU A 302 -9.93 23.09 -5.34
CA GLU A 302 -11.28 23.66 -5.40
C GLU A 302 -12.37 22.63 -5.07
N ILE A 303 -12.26 21.39 -5.59
CA ILE A 303 -13.18 20.30 -5.23
C ILE A 303 -13.09 20.02 -3.72
N MET A 304 -11.89 19.96 -3.16
CA MET A 304 -11.67 19.78 -1.72
C MET A 304 -12.32 20.90 -0.91
N ARG A 305 -12.16 22.15 -1.35
CA ARG A 305 -12.77 23.32 -0.71
C ARG A 305 -14.30 23.24 -0.72
N GLN A 306 -14.89 22.83 -1.83
CA GLN A 306 -16.35 22.62 -1.94
C GLN A 306 -16.85 21.54 -0.98
N GLU A 307 -16.06 20.52 -0.70
CA GLU A 307 -16.38 19.49 0.30
C GLU A 307 -16.03 19.95 1.74
N GLY A 308 -15.50 21.14 1.92
CA GLY A 308 -15.19 21.72 3.24
C GLY A 308 -13.79 21.40 3.77
N LEU A 309 -12.87 21.02 2.88
CA LEU A 309 -11.45 20.82 3.16
C LEU A 309 -10.64 21.97 2.56
N GLU A 310 -10.29 22.93 3.38
CA GLU A 310 -9.46 24.06 3.00
C GLU A 310 -8.25 24.17 3.92
N ARG A 311 -7.08 24.47 3.34
CA ARG A 311 -5.83 24.67 4.08
C ARG A 311 -6.02 25.71 5.18
N SER A 312 -5.54 25.38 6.37
CA SER A 312 -5.64 26.24 7.53
C SER A 312 -4.50 25.99 8.52
N LYS A 313 -4.51 26.67 9.65
CA LYS A 313 -3.50 26.46 10.69
C LYS A 313 -3.48 25.02 11.19
N ASP A 314 -4.63 24.36 11.28
CA ASP A 314 -4.79 23.01 11.82
C ASP A 314 -5.11 21.96 10.75
N PHE A 315 -5.25 22.32 9.48
CA PHE A 315 -5.44 21.41 8.36
C PHE A 315 -4.39 21.63 7.29
N LYS A 316 -3.51 20.63 7.11
CA LYS A 316 -2.40 20.69 6.16
C LYS A 316 -2.68 19.84 4.94
N VAL A 317 -2.29 20.36 3.79
CA VAL A 317 -2.35 19.68 2.49
C VAL A 317 -0.94 19.54 1.96
N TRP A 318 -0.51 18.29 1.82
CA TRP A 318 0.79 17.94 1.27
C TRP A 318 0.65 17.48 -0.18
N PHE A 319 1.70 17.66 -0.95
CA PHE A 319 1.80 17.06 -2.30
C PHE A 319 2.89 16.01 -2.32
N MET A 320 2.62 14.89 -2.98
CA MET A 320 3.67 13.93 -3.27
C MET A 320 4.47 14.45 -4.46
N ALA A 321 5.71 14.80 -4.21
CA ALA A 321 6.66 15.25 -5.24
C ALA A 321 7.26 14.02 -5.90
N GLU A 322 6.59 13.55 -6.94
CA GLU A 322 6.91 12.28 -7.61
C GLU A 322 6.83 12.37 -9.14
N THR A 323 6.49 13.55 -9.65
CA THR A 323 6.53 13.85 -11.08
C THR A 323 7.63 14.89 -11.38
N PRO A 324 8.31 14.81 -12.53
CA PRO A 324 9.34 15.79 -12.89
C PRO A 324 8.83 17.23 -12.88
N SER A 325 7.57 17.45 -13.26
CA SER A 325 6.95 18.77 -13.33
C SER A 325 6.86 19.47 -11.99
N ILE A 326 6.54 18.74 -10.90
CA ILE A 326 6.47 19.34 -9.56
C ILE A 326 7.86 19.78 -9.07
N ALA A 327 8.90 19.03 -9.44
CA ALA A 327 10.26 19.40 -9.09
C ALA A 327 10.72 20.64 -9.87
N ILE A 328 10.43 20.71 -11.18
CA ILE A 328 10.78 21.87 -12.04
C ILE A 328 10.09 23.16 -11.58
N LEU A 329 8.84 23.06 -11.11
CA LEU A 329 8.02 24.20 -10.67
C LEU A 329 7.80 24.18 -9.16
N ALA A 330 8.78 23.73 -8.39
CA ALA A 330 8.67 23.58 -6.93
C ALA A 330 8.27 24.88 -6.23
N ASP A 331 8.79 26.02 -6.69
CA ASP A 331 8.46 27.35 -6.20
C ASP A 331 7.00 27.74 -6.42
N GLU A 332 6.39 27.29 -7.51
CA GLU A 332 4.97 27.54 -7.79
C GLU A 332 4.06 26.59 -7.02
N PHE A 333 4.40 25.30 -6.96
CA PHE A 333 3.62 24.30 -6.22
C PHE A 333 3.70 24.54 -4.70
N SER A 334 4.81 25.04 -4.18
CA SER A 334 4.97 25.35 -2.75
C SER A 334 3.99 26.42 -2.25
N LYS A 335 3.50 27.30 -3.11
CA LYS A 335 2.45 28.28 -2.78
C LYS A 335 1.10 27.60 -2.50
N LEU A 336 0.89 26.42 -3.07
CA LEU A 336 -0.37 25.67 -3.00
C LEU A 336 -0.37 24.56 -1.94
N ALA A 337 0.79 24.18 -1.40
CA ALA A 337 0.95 23.11 -0.41
C ALA A 337 1.49 23.62 0.92
N ASP A 338 1.37 22.81 1.95
CA ASP A 338 2.04 23.00 3.25
C ASP A 338 3.39 22.26 3.32
N GLY A 339 3.65 21.34 2.39
CA GLY A 339 4.88 20.58 2.28
C GLY A 339 4.85 19.59 1.14
N PHE A 340 6.04 19.04 0.85
CA PHE A 340 6.23 17.98 -0.12
C PHE A 340 6.63 16.68 0.56
N SER A 341 6.14 15.57 0.02
CA SER A 341 6.64 14.22 0.32
C SER A 341 7.30 13.68 -0.93
N ILE A 342 8.57 13.35 -0.88
CA ILE A 342 9.32 12.91 -2.07
C ILE A 342 8.98 11.46 -2.36
N GLY A 343 8.34 11.20 -3.51
CA GLY A 343 8.06 9.87 -4.06
C GLY A 343 9.15 9.46 -5.03
N SER A 344 10.29 9.00 -4.52
CA SER A 344 11.49 8.72 -5.31
C SER A 344 11.27 7.67 -6.40
N ASN A 345 10.43 6.67 -6.16
CA ASN A 345 10.14 5.63 -7.16
C ASN A 345 9.50 6.18 -8.43
N ASP A 346 8.39 6.93 -8.31
CA ASP A 346 7.72 7.53 -9.46
C ASP A 346 8.56 8.66 -10.07
N MET A 347 9.34 9.38 -9.25
CA MET A 347 10.30 10.38 -9.74
C MET A 347 11.38 9.73 -10.61
N THR A 348 11.97 8.62 -10.18
CA THR A 348 12.96 7.84 -10.94
C THR A 348 12.37 7.37 -12.27
N GLN A 349 11.15 6.81 -12.23
CA GLN A 349 10.43 6.40 -13.43
C GLN A 349 10.26 7.56 -14.41
N GLY A 350 9.83 8.72 -13.92
CA GLY A 350 9.58 9.89 -14.76
C GLY A 350 10.84 10.51 -15.33
N ILE A 351 11.91 10.62 -14.54
CA ILE A 351 13.19 11.21 -14.96
C ILE A 351 13.92 10.34 -15.97
N LEU A 352 13.99 9.04 -15.71
CA LEU A 352 14.70 8.10 -16.57
C LEU A 352 13.81 7.56 -17.71
N MET A 353 12.53 7.93 -17.74
CA MET A 353 11.55 7.48 -18.73
C MET A 353 11.48 5.95 -18.81
N ILE A 354 11.43 5.30 -17.68
CA ILE A 354 11.38 3.84 -17.55
C ILE A 354 10.10 3.41 -16.84
N ASP A 355 9.61 2.23 -17.16
CA ASP A 355 8.56 1.58 -16.38
C ASP A 355 9.20 0.82 -15.21
N ARG A 356 8.89 1.22 -13.97
CA ARG A 356 9.45 0.57 -12.78
C ARG A 356 9.01 -0.88 -12.61
N ASP A 357 7.91 -1.28 -13.26
CA ASP A 357 7.41 -2.65 -13.27
C ASP A 357 8.04 -3.50 -14.39
N SER A 358 8.91 -2.90 -15.22
CA SER A 358 9.66 -3.61 -16.26
C SER A 358 10.74 -4.51 -15.66
N GLU A 359 10.50 -5.82 -15.67
CA GLU A 359 11.43 -6.80 -15.14
C GLU A 359 12.81 -6.72 -15.80
N ARG A 360 12.85 -6.56 -17.14
CA ARG A 360 14.12 -6.46 -17.88
C ARG A 360 14.94 -5.24 -17.49
N LEU A 361 14.32 -4.07 -17.43
CA LEU A 361 15.02 -2.84 -17.05
C LEU A 361 15.48 -2.90 -15.59
N GLY A 362 14.68 -3.52 -14.71
CA GLY A 362 15.06 -3.78 -13.32
C GLY A 362 16.28 -4.69 -13.19
N GLN A 363 16.32 -5.80 -13.96
CA GLN A 363 17.47 -6.72 -13.99
C GLN A 363 18.74 -6.07 -14.58
N MET A 364 18.58 -5.15 -15.51
CA MET A 364 19.69 -4.39 -16.11
C MET A 364 20.20 -3.24 -15.21
N GLY A 365 19.53 -2.99 -14.06
CA GLY A 365 19.93 -1.94 -13.13
C GLY A 365 19.51 -0.52 -13.52
N TYR A 366 18.58 -0.36 -14.46
CA TYR A 366 18.10 0.97 -14.88
C TYR A 366 17.28 1.68 -13.81
N PHE A 367 16.56 0.94 -12.97
CA PHE A 367 15.76 1.52 -11.91
C PHE A 367 16.61 1.69 -10.65
N ASP A 368 17.32 2.83 -10.56
CA ASP A 368 18.15 3.20 -9.41
C ASP A 368 17.85 4.65 -9.01
N GLU A 369 17.32 4.84 -7.81
CA GLU A 369 17.00 6.16 -7.25
C GLU A 369 18.25 7.02 -7.00
N ARG A 370 19.45 6.41 -7.00
CA ARG A 370 20.74 7.08 -6.84
C ARG A 370 21.33 7.54 -8.17
N ASP A 371 20.62 7.40 -9.27
CA ASP A 371 21.07 7.96 -10.54
C ASP A 371 21.27 9.48 -10.40
N PRO A 372 22.39 10.04 -10.88
CA PRO A 372 22.70 11.46 -10.73
C PRO A 372 21.63 12.42 -11.25
N ALA A 373 20.84 12.02 -12.26
CA ALA A 373 19.74 12.84 -12.76
C ALA A 373 18.58 12.87 -11.74
N VAL A 374 18.29 11.74 -11.09
CA VAL A 374 17.26 11.64 -10.05
C VAL A 374 17.70 12.40 -8.79
N GLU A 375 18.95 12.23 -8.36
CA GLU A 375 19.48 12.98 -7.20
C GLU A 375 19.42 14.50 -7.42
N ARG A 376 19.80 14.98 -8.62
CA ARG A 376 19.77 16.42 -8.93
C ARG A 376 18.38 16.99 -8.93
N ILE A 377 17.40 16.27 -9.47
CA ILE A 377 16.02 16.76 -9.50
C ILE A 377 15.40 16.76 -8.10
N ILE A 378 15.73 15.77 -7.28
CA ILE A 378 15.28 15.74 -5.87
C ILE A 378 15.94 16.89 -5.08
N ALA A 379 17.22 17.15 -5.30
CA ALA A 379 17.93 18.25 -4.64
C ALA A 379 17.40 19.65 -5.05
N HIS A 380 16.66 19.75 -6.15
CA HIS A 380 16.02 20.99 -6.59
C HIS A 380 14.71 21.30 -5.83
N LEU A 381 14.07 20.28 -5.25
CA LEU A 381 12.89 20.40 -4.39
C LEU A 381 13.20 21.06 -3.05
#